data_0d9873611c9b36902427e20384887460
#
_entry.id   0d9873611c9b36902427e20384887460
#
_cell.length_a   1.000
_cell.length_b   1.000
_cell.length_c   1.000
_cell.angle_alpha   90.00
_cell.angle_beta   90.00
_cell.angle_gamma   90.00
#
_symmetry.space_group_name_H-M   'P 1'
#
loop_
_entity.id
_entity.type
_entity.pdbx_description
1 polymer ?
#
loop_
_entity_poly.entity_id
_entity_poly.type
_entity_poly.pdbx_seq_one_letter_code
_entity_poly.pdbx_strand_id
1 'polypeptide(L)'
;TLKAITTVYRIIAMASKDLHLNLKGEYFHAIRAGKKVEEYRLYNNYWRKRLEGREYERLIIKWGYPAGHEAHRIINLPYFGYEVKTITHPLFGPDPVKVFAIKCDVNWMLRGEK
;
A
#
# COMPACT_ATOMS: atom_id res chain seq x y z
N THR A 1 -30.67 14.21 -5.80
CA THR A 1 -30.76 15.14 -4.69
C THR A 1 -29.40 15.71 -4.32
N LEU A 2 -29.38 16.84 -3.67
CA LEU A 2 -28.13 17.45 -3.19
C LEU A 2 -27.34 16.52 -2.29
N LYS A 3 -28.03 15.79 -1.42
CA LYS A 3 -27.38 14.86 -0.50
C LYS A 3 -26.68 13.73 -1.25
N ALA A 4 -27.33 13.17 -2.26
CA ALA A 4 -26.73 12.11 -3.07
C ALA A 4 -25.54 12.62 -3.86
N ILE A 5 -25.62 13.82 -4.44
CA ILE A 5 -24.53 14.44 -5.18
C ILE A 5 -23.33 14.69 -4.28
N THR A 6 -23.56 15.20 -3.07
CA THR A 6 -22.50 15.45 -2.10
C THR A 6 -21.79 14.15 -1.70
N THR A 7 -22.56 13.08 -1.48
CA THR A 7 -21.98 11.76 -1.11
C THR A 7 -21.13 11.21 -2.24
N VAL A 8 -21.61 11.24 -3.47
CA VAL A 8 -20.86 10.77 -4.65
C VAL A 8 -19.58 11.58 -4.82
N TYR A 9 -19.66 12.90 -4.70
CA TYR A 9 -18.49 13.76 -4.82
C TYR A 9 -17.43 13.41 -3.78
N ARG A 10 -17.84 13.18 -2.54
CA ARG A 10 -16.91 12.79 -1.46
C ARG A 10 -16.24 11.47 -1.74
N ILE A 11 -16.97 10.47 -2.22
CA ILE A 11 -16.43 9.16 -2.57
C ILE A 11 -15.40 9.30 -3.69
N ILE A 12 -15.72 10.07 -4.73
CA ILE A 12 -14.79 10.30 -5.83
C ILE A 12 -13.51 10.98 -5.34
N ALA A 13 -13.64 12.00 -4.49
CA ALA A 13 -12.48 12.71 -3.95
C ALA A 13 -11.60 11.81 -3.11
N MET A 14 -12.17 10.89 -2.33
CA MET A 14 -11.41 9.92 -1.55
C MET A 14 -10.78 8.86 -2.44
N ALA A 15 -11.53 8.33 -3.40
CA ALA A 15 -11.04 7.29 -4.30
C ALA A 15 -9.98 7.80 -5.28
N SER A 16 -9.91 9.12 -5.53
CA SER A 16 -8.89 9.71 -6.40
C SER A 16 -7.50 9.73 -5.77
N LYS A 17 -7.41 9.44 -4.47
CA LYS A 17 -6.14 9.47 -3.75
C LYS A 17 -5.41 8.15 -3.91
N ASP A 18 -4.10 8.26 -4.08
CA ASP A 18 -3.21 7.12 -4.15
C ASP A 18 -2.47 6.98 -2.82
N LEU A 19 -2.24 5.74 -2.41
CA LEU A 19 -1.38 5.46 -1.27
C LEU A 19 0.04 5.33 -1.78
N HIS A 20 0.94 6.15 -1.25
CA HIS A 20 2.35 6.15 -1.62
C HIS A 20 3.18 5.50 -0.52
N LEU A 21 4.02 4.54 -0.89
CA LEU A 21 4.95 3.88 0.02
C LEU A 21 6.36 4.00 -0.54
N ASN A 22 7.27 4.53 0.27
CA ASN A 22 8.68 4.62 -0.09
C ASN A 22 9.44 3.49 0.60
N LEU A 23 10.20 2.71 -0.17
CA LEU A 23 10.87 1.51 0.29
C LEU A 23 12.37 1.55 0.01
N LYS A 24 13.12 0.78 0.81
CA LYS A 24 14.51 0.45 0.46
C LYS A 24 14.53 -0.46 -0.76
N GLY A 25 15.64 -0.40 -1.50
CA GLY A 25 15.78 -1.13 -2.76
C GLY A 25 15.53 -2.63 -2.63
N GLU A 26 16.02 -3.27 -1.56
CA GLU A 26 15.84 -4.71 -1.39
C GLU A 26 14.36 -5.11 -1.32
N TYR A 27 13.55 -4.33 -0.63
CA TYR A 27 12.10 -4.60 -0.52
C TYR A 27 11.38 -4.28 -1.80
N PHE A 28 11.75 -3.18 -2.44
CA PHE A 28 11.19 -2.79 -3.73
C PHE A 28 11.42 -3.89 -4.78
N HIS A 29 12.65 -4.37 -4.89
CA HIS A 29 12.99 -5.42 -5.86
C HIS A 29 12.30 -6.75 -5.55
N ALA A 30 12.16 -7.10 -4.28
CA ALA A 30 11.43 -8.31 -3.89
C ALA A 30 9.96 -8.25 -4.29
N ILE A 31 9.33 -7.09 -4.16
CA ILE A 31 7.95 -6.89 -4.61
C ILE A 31 7.88 -6.99 -6.13
N ARG A 32 8.76 -6.32 -6.85
CA ARG A 32 8.78 -6.36 -8.32
C ARG A 32 8.96 -7.77 -8.84
N ALA A 33 9.81 -8.56 -8.18
CA ALA A 33 10.06 -9.94 -8.57
C ALA A 33 8.93 -10.90 -8.18
N GLY A 34 7.89 -10.43 -7.50
CA GLY A 34 6.80 -11.26 -7.03
C GLY A 34 7.12 -12.12 -5.82
N LYS A 35 8.29 -11.94 -5.21
CA LYS A 35 8.73 -12.70 -4.04
C LYS A 35 8.17 -12.18 -2.73
N LYS A 36 7.81 -10.90 -2.70
CA LYS A 36 7.22 -10.23 -1.55
C LYS A 36 5.84 -9.72 -1.97
N VAL A 37 4.80 -10.13 -1.25
CA VAL A 37 3.42 -9.81 -1.61
C VAL A 37 2.71 -8.94 -0.58
N GLU A 38 3.42 -8.56 0.46
CA GLU A 38 2.92 -7.67 1.51
C GLU A 38 4.03 -6.71 1.93
N GLU A 39 3.66 -5.47 2.18
CA GLU A 39 4.57 -4.49 2.76
C GLU A 39 4.08 -4.15 4.16
N TYR A 40 4.98 -4.18 5.14
CA TYR A 40 4.62 -4.03 6.55
C TYR A 40 4.85 -2.62 7.05
N ARG A 41 3.86 -2.08 7.75
CA ARG A 41 3.95 -0.80 8.45
C ARG A 41 3.43 -0.97 9.88
N LEU A 42 4.09 -0.33 10.85
CA LEU A 42 3.71 -0.49 12.25
C LEU A 42 2.28 -0.05 12.49
N TYR A 43 1.60 -0.80 13.37
CA TYR A 43 0.24 -0.45 13.79
C TYR A 43 0.32 0.66 14.83
N ASN A 44 0.52 1.89 14.36
CA ASN A 44 0.66 3.08 15.18
C ASN A 44 -0.28 4.18 14.67
N ASN A 45 -0.37 5.29 15.41
CA ASN A 45 -1.29 6.36 15.05
C ASN A 45 -1.00 6.95 13.68
N TYR A 46 0.27 7.05 13.31
CA TYR A 46 0.67 7.57 12.00
C TYR A 46 0.05 6.76 10.86
N TRP A 47 0.20 5.44 10.91
CA TRP A 47 -0.31 4.56 9.85
C TRP A 47 -1.79 4.29 9.98
N ARG A 48 -2.33 4.26 11.21
CA ARG A 48 -3.76 4.13 11.40
C ARG A 48 -4.54 5.27 10.74
N LYS A 49 -4.04 6.50 10.87
CA LYS A 49 -4.66 7.66 10.24
C LYS A 49 -4.63 7.58 8.72
N ARG A 50 -3.62 6.93 8.16
CA ARG A 50 -3.44 6.81 6.72
C ARG A 50 -4.18 5.65 6.10
N LEU A 51 -4.49 4.62 6.89
CA LEU A 51 -5.02 3.38 6.35
C LEU A 51 -6.44 3.07 6.82
N GLU A 52 -6.76 3.30 8.11
CA GLU A 52 -8.07 2.95 8.64
C GLU A 52 -9.16 3.86 8.09
N GLY A 53 -10.24 3.27 7.59
CA GLY A 53 -11.35 4.03 7.03
C GLY A 53 -11.02 4.76 5.73
N ARG A 54 -9.90 4.44 5.10
CA ARG A 54 -9.47 5.06 3.85
C ARG A 54 -9.67 4.11 2.69
N GLU A 55 -10.12 4.66 1.57
CA GLU A 55 -10.24 3.93 0.32
C GLU A 55 -9.33 4.59 -0.70
N TYR A 56 -8.31 3.86 -1.12
CA TYR A 56 -7.39 4.33 -2.15
C TYR A 56 -7.71 3.65 -3.46
N GLU A 57 -7.46 4.33 -4.55
CA GLU A 57 -7.60 3.77 -5.88
C GLU A 57 -6.37 2.98 -6.28
N ARG A 58 -5.19 3.56 -6.06
CA ARG A 58 -3.92 2.96 -6.47
C ARG A 58 -2.95 2.88 -5.30
N LEU A 59 -2.06 1.90 -5.40
CA LEU A 59 -0.91 1.77 -4.51
C LEU A 59 0.34 2.10 -5.33
N ILE A 60 1.05 3.14 -4.95
CA ILE A 60 2.25 3.60 -5.63
C ILE A 60 3.45 3.28 -4.75
N ILE A 61 4.22 2.28 -5.16
CA ILE A 61 5.40 1.81 -4.42
C ILE A 61 6.64 2.41 -5.08
N LYS A 62 7.47 3.05 -4.29
CA LYS A 62 8.64 3.78 -4.78
C LYS A 62 9.91 3.24 -4.16
N TRP A 63 10.94 3.13 -4.96
CA TRP A 63 12.29 2.85 -4.50
C TRP A 63 12.93 4.18 -4.08
N GLY A 64 12.99 4.43 -2.77
CA GLY A 64 13.47 5.70 -2.24
C GLY A 64 12.57 6.86 -2.62
N TYR A 65 13.17 7.94 -3.08
CA TYR A 65 12.47 9.15 -3.49
C TYR A 65 12.82 9.46 -4.95
N PRO A 66 12.21 8.77 -5.91
CA PRO A 66 12.60 8.91 -7.31
C PRO A 66 12.19 10.27 -7.88
N ALA A 67 13.01 10.76 -8.82
CA ALA A 67 12.62 11.89 -9.65
C ALA A 67 11.52 11.46 -10.62
N GLY A 68 10.75 12.42 -11.15
CA GLY A 68 9.59 12.13 -11.99
C GLY A 68 9.91 11.32 -13.26
N HIS A 69 11.15 11.37 -13.75
CA HIS A 69 11.56 10.62 -14.93
C HIS A 69 12.06 9.20 -14.63
N GLU A 70 12.15 8.80 -13.35
CA GLU A 70 12.68 7.50 -12.94
C GLU A 70 11.56 6.46 -12.80
N ALA A 71 10.83 6.21 -13.87
CA ALA A 71 9.69 5.28 -13.85
C ALA A 71 10.08 3.87 -13.42
N HIS A 72 11.32 3.44 -13.66
CA HIS A 72 11.80 2.13 -13.24
C HIS A 72 11.88 1.97 -11.72
N ARG A 73 11.76 3.05 -10.97
CA ARG A 73 11.75 3.05 -9.51
C ARG A 73 10.33 3.17 -8.93
N ILE A 74 9.32 2.91 -9.74
CA ILE A 74 7.92 3.03 -9.35
C ILE A 74 7.16 1.79 -9.78
N ILE A 75 6.37 1.23 -8.84
CA ILE A 75 5.41 0.17 -9.13
C ILE A 75 4.03 0.75 -8.84
N ASN A 76 3.13 0.64 -9.80
CA ASN A 76 1.76 1.15 -9.70
C ASN A 76 0.79 -0.03 -9.77
N LEU A 77 0.07 -0.26 -8.67
CA LEU A 77 -0.87 -1.37 -8.52
C LEU A 77 -2.24 -0.84 -8.13
N PRO A 78 -3.30 -1.62 -8.42
CA PRO A 78 -4.56 -1.37 -7.74
C PRO A 78 -4.36 -1.51 -6.23
N TYR A 79 -5.10 -0.75 -5.45
CA TYR A 79 -5.04 -0.87 -4.00
C TYR A 79 -5.97 -2.00 -3.54
N PHE A 80 -5.42 -3.04 -2.91
CA PHE A 80 -6.18 -4.18 -2.43
C PHE A 80 -6.39 -4.17 -0.91
N GLY A 81 -6.00 -3.08 -0.25
CA GLY A 81 -6.17 -2.97 1.19
C GLY A 81 -5.05 -3.63 1.98
N TYR A 82 -5.38 -4.02 3.19
CA TYR A 82 -4.41 -4.56 4.13
C TYR A 82 -5.08 -5.56 5.07
N GLU A 83 -4.24 -6.31 5.78
CA GLU A 83 -4.64 -7.09 6.94
C GLU A 83 -3.83 -6.62 8.13
N VAL A 84 -4.40 -6.73 9.34
CA VAL A 84 -3.65 -6.46 10.56
C VAL A 84 -3.09 -7.80 11.04
N LYS A 85 -1.77 -7.85 11.23
CA LYS A 85 -1.06 -9.07 11.62
C LYS A 85 -0.10 -8.78 12.76
N THR A 86 0.27 -9.83 13.48
CA THR A 86 1.39 -9.78 14.43
C THR A 86 2.53 -10.60 13.82
N ILE A 87 3.67 -9.97 13.60
CA ILE A 87 4.82 -10.61 12.95
C ILE A 87 6.10 -10.37 13.73
N THR A 88 7.10 -11.22 13.46
CA THR A 88 8.47 -10.98 13.87
C THR A 88 9.26 -10.65 12.60
N HIS A 89 9.93 -9.49 12.60
CA HIS A 89 10.69 -9.06 11.43
C HIS A 89 11.94 -8.32 11.90
N PRO A 90 13.09 -8.58 11.26
CA PRO A 90 14.38 -7.97 11.70
C PRO A 90 14.36 -6.45 11.82
N LEU A 91 13.61 -5.76 10.98
CA LEU A 91 13.49 -4.30 11.03
C LEU A 91 12.87 -3.79 12.33
N PHE A 92 12.03 -4.62 12.98
CA PHE A 92 11.26 -4.20 14.14
C PHE A 92 11.81 -4.79 15.44
N GLY A 93 12.97 -5.47 15.37
CA GLY A 93 13.60 -6.08 16.54
C GLY A 93 13.20 -7.53 16.75
N PRO A 94 13.60 -8.14 17.90
CA PRO A 94 13.40 -9.57 18.13
C PRO A 94 11.99 -9.96 18.54
N ASP A 95 11.19 -9.01 19.02
CA ASP A 95 9.87 -9.30 19.55
C ASP A 95 8.79 -9.19 18.48
N PRO A 96 7.69 -9.96 18.60
CA PRO A 96 6.55 -9.80 17.70
C PRO A 96 5.95 -8.40 17.79
N VAL A 97 5.55 -7.86 16.65
CA VAL A 97 4.92 -6.54 16.58
C VAL A 97 3.66 -6.61 15.75
N LYS A 98 2.70 -5.75 16.09
CA LYS A 98 1.47 -5.60 15.33
C LYS A 98 1.70 -4.66 14.16
N VAL A 99 1.30 -5.08 12.97
CA VAL A 99 1.56 -4.33 11.74
C VAL A 99 0.32 -4.30 10.85
N PHE A 100 0.33 -3.34 9.93
CA PHE A 100 -0.49 -3.39 8.73
C PHE A 100 0.31 -4.15 7.67
N ALA A 101 -0.27 -5.22 7.14
CA ALA A 101 0.27 -5.97 6.02
C ALA A 101 -0.45 -5.49 4.75
N ILE A 102 0.14 -4.55 4.05
CA ILE A 102 -0.45 -3.92 2.87
C ILE A 102 -0.23 -4.84 1.67
N LYS A 103 -1.29 -5.21 0.99
CA LYS A 103 -1.23 -6.15 -0.13
C LYS A 103 -0.58 -5.51 -1.34
N CYS A 104 0.45 -6.17 -1.88
CA CYS A 104 1.23 -5.65 -3.01
C CYS A 104 1.68 -6.75 -3.97
N ASP A 105 0.80 -7.68 -4.30
CA ASP A 105 1.11 -8.80 -5.21
C ASP A 105 1.08 -8.30 -6.66
N VAL A 106 2.25 -8.18 -7.29
CA VAL A 106 2.37 -7.75 -8.69
C VAL A 106 1.82 -8.79 -9.66
N ASN A 107 1.66 -10.04 -9.23
CA ASN A 107 1.13 -11.12 -10.05
C ASN A 107 -0.36 -11.36 -9.83
N TRP A 108 -1.07 -10.39 -9.26
CA TRP A 108 -2.48 -10.56 -8.93
C TRP A 108 -3.35 -10.97 -10.13
N MET A 109 -3.06 -10.44 -11.31
CA MET A 109 -3.79 -10.79 -12.52
C MET A 109 -3.56 -12.24 -12.93
N LEU A 110 -2.33 -12.73 -12.76
CA LEU A 110 -1.96 -14.10 -13.14
C LEU A 110 -2.59 -15.15 -12.23
N ARG A 111 -2.98 -14.77 -11.01
CA ARG A 111 -3.62 -15.68 -10.06
C ARG A 111 -5.12 -15.82 -10.31
N GLY A 112 -5.66 -15.12 -11.30
CA GLY A 112 -7.10 -15.15 -11.56
C GLY A 112 -7.92 -14.46 -10.49
N GLU A 113 -7.35 -13.53 -9.76
CA GLU A 113 -8.08 -12.76 -8.74
C GLU A 113 -9.20 -11.95 -9.37
N LYS A 114 -10.36 -12.06 -8.79
CA LYS A 114 -11.56 -11.41 -9.32
C LYS A 114 -12.03 -10.28 -8.42
#